data_b39a1db2a5aa1b7525ea5989dc2c31d2
#
_entry.id   b39a1db2a5aa1b7525ea5989dc2c31d2
#
_cell.length_a   1.000
_cell.length_b   1.000
_cell.length_c   1.000
_cell.angle_alpha   90.00
_cell.angle_beta   90.00
_cell.angle_gamma   90.00
#
_symmetry.space_group_name_H-M   'P 1'
#
loop_
_entity.id
_entity.type
_entity.pdbx_description
1 polymer ?
#
loop_
_entity_poly.entity_id
_entity_poly.type
_entity_poly.pdbx_seq_one_letter_code
_entity_poly.pdbx_strand_id
1 'polypeptide(L)'
;MVDYNNIPEKICLEDYGGNYKDYIDAIYAVFERDFILHKTKFGSHKLSLKFNPKFQDRAYTFYHMTHKGDVEQDREPDLRRCECMPWARPTIENVENWGLKFWRQTRQKSKNRVCIALETEYETYFVVLEVRDTYVLLWTAFLSEYSHQSS
;
A
#
# COMPACT_ATOMS: atom_id res chain seq x y z
N MET A 1 -17.76 3.07 -10.63
CA MET A 1 -18.05 1.94 -9.72
C MET A 1 -16.91 0.93 -9.76
N VAL A 2 -16.53 0.46 -8.61
CA VAL A 2 -15.44 -0.53 -8.53
C VAL A 2 -15.92 -1.88 -9.07
N ASP A 3 -15.12 -2.46 -9.93
CA ASP A 3 -15.39 -3.81 -10.41
C ASP A 3 -14.60 -4.79 -9.53
N TYR A 4 -15.27 -5.37 -8.57
CA TYR A 4 -14.62 -6.26 -7.61
C TYR A 4 -14.03 -7.51 -8.26
N ASN A 5 -14.46 -7.86 -9.46
CA ASN A 5 -13.89 -9.00 -10.18
C ASN A 5 -12.49 -8.71 -10.68
N ASN A 6 -12.13 -7.43 -10.79
CA ASN A 6 -10.80 -7.02 -11.24
C ASN A 6 -9.84 -6.74 -10.09
N ILE A 7 -10.28 -6.92 -8.86
CA ILE A 7 -9.41 -6.75 -7.71
C ILE A 7 -8.71 -8.09 -7.47
N PRO A 8 -7.37 -8.09 -7.42
CA PRO A 8 -6.63 -9.34 -7.19
C PRO A 8 -6.97 -9.99 -5.85
N GLU A 9 -6.76 -11.27 -5.76
CA GLU A 9 -6.94 -11.96 -4.49
C GLU A 9 -5.86 -11.56 -3.51
N LYS A 10 -6.20 -11.58 -2.22
CA LYS A 10 -5.23 -11.39 -1.16
C LYS A 10 -4.26 -12.58 -1.14
N ILE A 11 -3.05 -12.32 -0.70
CA ILE A 11 -2.04 -13.37 -0.51
C ILE A 11 -1.87 -13.58 0.99
N CYS A 12 -2.24 -14.73 1.47
CA CYS A 12 -2.31 -15.01 2.90
C CYS A 12 -1.16 -15.89 3.38
N LEU A 13 -0.75 -15.69 4.64
CA LEU A 13 0.33 -16.46 5.25
C LEU A 13 0.07 -17.96 5.18
N GLU A 14 -1.17 -18.37 5.35
CA GLU A 14 -1.53 -19.78 5.31
C GLU A 14 -1.30 -20.42 3.96
N ASP A 15 -1.30 -19.63 2.88
CA ASP A 15 -0.97 -20.14 1.54
C ASP A 15 0.49 -20.61 1.46
N TYR A 16 1.29 -20.20 2.44
CA TYR A 16 2.71 -20.56 2.53
C TYR A 16 2.98 -21.43 3.75
N GLY A 17 1.96 -22.16 4.20
CA GLY A 17 2.09 -23.08 5.32
C GLY A 17 2.44 -22.42 6.63
N GLY A 18 2.14 -21.14 6.78
CA GLY A 18 2.49 -20.38 7.97
C GLY A 18 3.96 -19.99 8.06
N ASN A 19 4.74 -20.26 7.02
CA ASN A 19 6.16 -19.91 6.99
C ASN A 19 6.32 -18.43 6.62
N TYR A 20 6.59 -17.60 7.63
CA TYR A 20 6.65 -16.15 7.43
C TYR A 20 7.76 -15.74 6.44
N LYS A 21 8.91 -16.41 6.50
CA LYS A 21 10.01 -16.03 5.62
C LYS A 21 9.65 -16.24 4.15
N ASP A 22 9.06 -17.37 3.82
CA ASP A 22 8.62 -17.64 2.45
C ASP A 22 7.51 -16.70 2.04
N TYR A 23 6.62 -16.42 2.97
CA TYR A 23 5.50 -15.51 2.74
C TYR A 23 5.97 -14.09 2.42
N ILE A 24 6.84 -13.53 3.28
CA ILE A 24 7.27 -12.14 3.08
C ILE A 24 8.13 -12.00 1.81
N ASP A 25 8.86 -13.07 1.44
CA ASP A 25 9.59 -13.08 0.17
C ASP A 25 8.61 -13.00 -1.00
N ALA A 26 7.49 -13.71 -0.92
CA ALA A 26 6.46 -13.68 -1.97
C ALA A 26 5.79 -12.30 -2.04
N ILE A 27 5.54 -11.68 -0.90
CA ILE A 27 4.96 -10.33 -0.86
C ILE A 27 5.95 -9.32 -1.47
N TYR A 28 7.23 -9.46 -1.17
CA TYR A 28 8.23 -8.58 -1.76
C TYR A 28 8.30 -8.75 -3.28
N ALA A 29 8.13 -9.98 -3.76
CA ALA A 29 8.11 -10.22 -5.22
C ALA A 29 6.95 -9.48 -5.88
N VAL A 30 5.79 -9.40 -5.23
CA VAL A 30 4.66 -8.61 -5.71
C VAL A 30 5.03 -7.13 -5.75
N PHE A 31 5.63 -6.62 -4.69
CA PHE A 31 6.08 -5.24 -4.61
C PHE A 31 7.07 -4.91 -5.73
N GLU A 32 8.05 -5.78 -5.96
CA GLU A 32 9.02 -5.59 -7.03
C GLU A 32 8.35 -5.56 -8.40
N ARG A 33 7.45 -6.50 -8.63
CA ARG A 33 6.72 -6.57 -9.91
C ARG A 33 5.96 -5.29 -10.17
N ASP A 34 5.29 -4.76 -9.14
CA ASP A 34 4.37 -3.65 -9.32
C ASP A 34 5.03 -2.27 -9.26
N PHE A 35 6.13 -2.13 -8.52
CA PHE A 35 6.69 -0.81 -8.26
C PHE A 35 8.15 -0.64 -8.67
N ILE A 36 8.90 -1.70 -8.82
CA ILE A 36 10.30 -1.63 -9.22
C ILE A 36 10.47 -1.96 -10.70
N LEU A 37 9.98 -3.13 -11.10
CA LEU A 37 10.06 -3.57 -12.50
C LEU A 37 9.05 -2.84 -13.37
N HIS A 38 7.89 -2.52 -12.81
CA HIS A 38 6.86 -1.73 -13.47
C HIS A 38 6.81 -0.37 -12.78
N LYS A 39 6.75 0.70 -13.59
CA LYS A 39 6.66 2.06 -13.04
C LYS A 39 5.20 2.47 -12.94
N THR A 40 4.59 2.14 -11.81
CA THR A 40 3.21 2.53 -11.54
C THR A 40 3.07 4.05 -11.54
N LYS A 41 1.99 4.54 -12.15
CA LYS A 41 1.74 5.98 -12.24
C LYS A 41 0.49 6.36 -11.47
N PHE A 42 0.55 7.53 -10.87
CA PHE A 42 -0.63 8.21 -10.36
C PHE A 42 -0.91 9.37 -11.32
N GLY A 43 -1.97 9.24 -12.13
CA GLY A 43 -2.18 10.16 -13.22
C GLY A 43 -1.02 10.08 -14.21
N SER A 44 -0.36 11.20 -14.46
CA SER A 44 0.79 11.23 -15.35
C SER A 44 2.12 11.09 -14.62
N HIS A 45 2.10 10.99 -13.30
CA HIS A 45 3.31 10.97 -12.50
C HIS A 45 3.74 9.54 -12.18
N LYS A 46 4.97 9.19 -12.54
CA LYS A 46 5.56 7.93 -12.09
C LYS A 46 5.85 8.06 -10.60
N LEU A 47 5.53 7.02 -9.86
CA LEU A 47 5.78 7.03 -8.43
C LEU A 47 7.26 6.80 -8.13
N SER A 48 7.75 7.53 -7.17
CA SER A 48 9.06 7.31 -6.59
C SER A 48 8.92 6.44 -5.35
N LEU A 49 9.99 5.73 -5.03
CA LEU A 49 10.06 4.89 -3.85
C LEU A 49 11.20 5.36 -2.97
N LYS A 50 11.08 5.14 -1.68
CA LYS A 50 12.19 5.40 -0.77
C LYS A 50 12.91 4.09 -0.52
N PHE A 51 14.18 4.02 -0.94
CA PHE A 51 14.95 2.80 -0.80
C PHE A 51 15.72 2.75 0.51
N ASN A 52 16.15 3.87 1.02
CA ASN A 52 16.97 3.92 2.23
C ASN A 52 16.26 4.64 3.37
N PRO A 53 16.49 4.24 4.62
CA PRO A 53 17.31 3.10 5.03
C PRO A 53 16.64 1.78 4.64
N LYS A 54 17.46 0.80 4.28
CA LYS A 54 16.94 -0.53 3.97
C LYS A 54 16.69 -1.31 5.25
N PHE A 55 15.67 -2.12 5.23
CA PHE A 55 15.38 -3.05 6.32
C PHE A 55 15.37 -4.45 5.72
N GLN A 56 16.22 -5.32 6.26
CA GLN A 56 16.34 -6.70 5.76
C GLN A 56 16.64 -6.72 4.25
N ASP A 57 17.48 -5.79 3.80
CA ASP A 57 17.91 -5.63 2.42
C ASP A 57 16.78 -5.24 1.46
N ARG A 58 15.66 -4.75 1.97
CA ARG A 58 14.51 -4.34 1.16
C ARG A 58 14.27 -2.85 1.29
N ALA A 59 13.60 -2.30 0.26
CA ALA A 59 13.31 -0.86 0.21
C ALA A 59 12.51 -0.41 1.43
N TYR A 60 12.80 0.79 1.88
CA TYR A 60 12.10 1.38 3.02
C TYR A 60 10.59 1.47 2.79
N THR A 61 10.19 1.83 1.57
CA THR A 61 8.76 1.88 1.22
C THR A 61 8.07 0.54 1.49
N PHE A 62 8.73 -0.56 1.14
CA PHE A 62 8.18 -1.88 1.40
C PHE A 62 7.99 -2.13 2.89
N TYR A 63 8.98 -1.73 3.68
CA TYR A 63 8.89 -1.88 5.12
C TYR A 63 7.69 -1.11 5.68
N HIS A 64 7.48 0.11 5.21
CA HIS A 64 6.34 0.91 5.62
C HIS A 64 5.00 0.30 5.20
N MET A 65 4.96 -0.35 4.06
CA MET A 65 3.72 -0.94 3.55
C MET A 65 3.36 -2.27 4.20
N THR A 66 4.29 -2.87 4.92
CA THR A 66 4.09 -4.21 5.49
C THR A 66 4.17 -4.26 6.99
N HIS A 67 4.59 -3.18 7.63
CA HIS A 67 4.79 -3.11 9.07
C HIS A 67 4.03 -1.94 9.67
N LYS A 68 3.74 -2.02 10.96
CA LYS A 68 3.06 -0.97 11.70
C LYS A 68 3.80 -0.66 12.99
N GLY A 69 3.56 0.52 13.55
CA GLY A 69 4.12 0.95 14.81
C GLY A 69 4.63 2.38 14.74
N ASP A 70 4.70 3.03 15.90
CA ASP A 70 5.10 4.42 16.00
C ASP A 70 6.62 4.60 15.98
N VAL A 71 7.35 3.61 16.48
CA VAL A 71 8.81 3.66 16.50
C VAL A 71 9.32 2.89 15.29
N GLU A 72 10.01 3.61 14.42
CA GLU A 72 10.36 3.09 13.11
C GLU A 72 11.18 1.80 13.15
N GLN A 73 12.17 1.73 14.03
CA GLN A 73 13.02 0.56 14.12
C GLN A 73 12.33 -0.65 14.71
N ASP A 74 11.24 -0.41 15.43
CA ASP A 74 10.54 -1.45 16.19
C ASP A 74 9.17 -1.78 15.61
N ARG A 75 8.96 -1.47 14.35
CA ARG A 75 7.69 -1.80 13.70
C ARG A 75 7.51 -3.30 13.61
N GLU A 76 6.27 -3.71 13.76
CA GLU A 76 5.89 -5.12 13.69
C GLU A 76 5.26 -5.44 12.34
N PRO A 77 5.46 -6.66 11.83
CA PRO A 77 4.75 -7.07 10.62
C PRO A 77 3.24 -6.95 10.81
N ASP A 78 2.58 -6.42 9.81
CA ASP A 78 1.13 -6.30 9.78
C ASP A 78 0.62 -7.18 8.66
N LEU A 79 0.12 -8.35 9.01
CA LEU A 79 -0.31 -9.33 8.02
C LEU A 79 -1.44 -8.81 7.14
N ARG A 80 -2.30 -7.96 7.69
CA ARG A 80 -3.39 -7.39 6.92
C ARG A 80 -2.86 -6.50 5.79
N ARG A 81 -1.82 -5.72 6.09
CA ARG A 81 -1.16 -4.92 5.05
C ARG A 81 -0.49 -5.81 4.01
N CYS A 82 0.19 -6.85 4.46
CA CYS A 82 0.86 -7.78 3.56
C CYS A 82 -0.13 -8.45 2.61
N GLU A 83 -1.26 -8.92 3.13
CA GLU A 83 -2.28 -9.61 2.35
C GLU A 83 -2.76 -8.79 1.17
N CYS A 84 -2.82 -7.48 1.35
CA CYS A 84 -3.36 -6.56 0.35
C CYS A 84 -2.29 -5.95 -0.57
N MET A 85 -1.06 -6.40 -0.50
CA MET A 85 -0.02 -5.87 -1.39
C MET A 85 -0.44 -5.89 -2.86
N PRO A 86 -1.10 -6.94 -3.36
CA PRO A 86 -1.53 -6.94 -4.76
C PRO A 86 -2.55 -5.86 -5.11
N TRP A 87 -3.17 -5.24 -4.11
CA TRP A 87 -4.19 -4.22 -4.34
C TRP A 87 -3.62 -2.83 -4.56
N ALA A 88 -2.37 -2.60 -4.16
CA ALA A 88 -1.80 -1.24 -4.16
C ALA A 88 -1.73 -0.65 -5.57
N ARG A 89 -1.15 -1.38 -6.50
CA ARG A 89 -1.00 -0.89 -7.87
C ARG A 89 -2.34 -0.63 -8.54
N PRO A 90 -3.30 -1.58 -8.58
CA PRO A 90 -4.57 -1.30 -9.24
C PRO A 90 -5.33 -0.15 -8.58
N THR A 91 -5.23 0.02 -7.27
CA THR A 91 -5.86 1.16 -6.59
C THR A 91 -5.30 2.47 -7.12
N ILE A 92 -3.99 2.57 -7.23
CA ILE A 92 -3.35 3.80 -7.69
C ILE A 92 -3.68 4.07 -9.16
N GLU A 93 -3.66 3.04 -9.99
CA GLU A 93 -3.86 3.19 -11.42
C GLU A 93 -5.30 3.40 -11.85
N ASN A 94 -6.26 3.02 -11.01
CA ASN A 94 -7.67 3.05 -11.38
C ASN A 94 -8.50 4.09 -10.63
N VAL A 95 -7.87 5.11 -10.08
CA VAL A 95 -8.60 6.14 -9.34
C VAL A 95 -9.74 6.70 -10.18
N GLU A 96 -9.49 7.04 -11.43
CA GLU A 96 -10.51 7.57 -12.31
C GLU A 96 -11.46 6.49 -12.81
N ASN A 97 -10.91 5.38 -13.30
CA ASN A 97 -11.73 4.31 -13.87
C ASN A 97 -12.72 3.72 -12.88
N TRP A 98 -12.33 3.62 -11.63
CA TRP A 98 -13.17 3.04 -10.59
C TRP A 98 -13.91 4.09 -9.78
N GLY A 99 -13.67 5.37 -10.06
CA GLY A 99 -14.30 6.45 -9.32
C GLY A 99 -13.97 6.43 -7.85
N LEU A 100 -12.71 6.15 -7.53
CA LEU A 100 -12.29 6.04 -6.13
C LEU A 100 -12.25 7.41 -5.47
N LYS A 101 -12.58 7.44 -4.19
CA LYS A 101 -12.42 8.64 -3.40
C LYS A 101 -10.94 8.89 -3.16
N PHE A 102 -10.54 10.12 -3.28
CA PHE A 102 -9.21 10.52 -2.86
C PHE A 102 -9.26 11.96 -2.37
N TRP A 103 -8.36 12.28 -1.46
CA TRP A 103 -8.32 13.61 -0.88
C TRP A 103 -6.91 13.95 -0.46
N ARG A 104 -6.66 15.26 -0.36
CA ARG A 104 -5.36 15.76 0.06
C ARG A 104 -5.40 15.99 1.57
N GLN A 105 -4.40 15.50 2.26
CA GLN A 105 -4.21 15.78 3.67
C GLN A 105 -3.00 16.67 3.84
N THR A 106 -3.19 17.79 4.53
CA THR A 106 -2.08 18.63 4.94
C THR A 106 -2.14 18.69 6.45
N ARG A 107 -1.07 18.32 7.08
CA ARG A 107 -0.98 18.39 8.53
C ARG A 107 0.02 19.42 8.92
N GLN A 108 0.04 19.74 10.19
CA GLN A 108 0.86 20.73 10.71
C GLN A 108 2.28 20.69 10.28
N LYS A 109 2.90 19.66 10.15
CA LYS A 109 4.29 19.58 9.71
C LYS A 109 4.34 19.22 8.28
N SER A 110 3.30 19.39 7.75
CA SER A 110 2.84 19.51 6.43
C SER A 110 3.67 18.90 5.41
N LYS A 111 3.53 17.65 5.37
CA LYS A 111 3.81 16.98 4.14
C LYS A 111 2.50 16.84 3.42
N ASN A 112 2.50 17.22 2.16
CA ASN A 112 1.32 17.07 1.33
C ASN A 112 1.12 15.59 1.04
N ARG A 113 0.04 15.04 1.50
CA ARG A 113 -0.28 13.65 1.27
C ARG A 113 -1.62 13.51 0.60
N VAL A 114 -1.69 12.56 -0.31
CA VAL A 114 -2.94 12.19 -0.98
C VAL A 114 -3.30 10.80 -0.49
N CYS A 115 -4.52 10.66 0.03
CA CYS A 115 -5.05 9.38 0.43
C CYS A 115 -6.02 8.91 -0.63
N ILE A 116 -5.91 7.66 -1.05
CA ILE A 116 -6.82 7.03 -1.99
C ILE A 116 -7.52 5.89 -1.25
N ALA A 117 -8.84 5.81 -1.37
CA ALA A 117 -9.61 4.78 -0.70
C ALA A 117 -10.23 3.81 -1.71
N LEU A 118 -9.88 2.53 -1.57
CA LEU A 118 -10.55 1.45 -2.29
C LEU A 118 -11.52 0.81 -1.32
N GLU A 119 -12.79 1.10 -1.49
CA GLU A 119 -13.84 0.56 -0.63
C GLU A 119 -14.39 -0.72 -1.22
N THR A 120 -14.26 -1.80 -0.47
CA THR A 120 -14.87 -3.07 -0.82
C THR A 120 -16.10 -3.29 0.06
N GLU A 121 -16.72 -4.44 -0.05
CA GLU A 121 -17.91 -4.74 0.72
C GLU A 121 -17.67 -4.76 2.22
N TYR A 122 -16.48 -5.17 2.66
CA TYR A 122 -16.19 -5.39 4.08
C TYR A 122 -15.12 -4.51 4.67
N GLU A 123 -14.38 -3.82 3.83
CA GLU A 123 -13.18 -3.14 4.31
C GLU A 123 -12.77 -2.03 3.35
N THR A 124 -11.97 -1.12 3.83
CA THR A 124 -11.41 -0.06 2.98
C THR A 124 -9.89 -0.18 2.99
N TYR A 125 -9.31 -0.20 1.81
CA TYR A 125 -7.87 -0.20 1.64
C TYR A 125 -7.43 1.22 1.28
N PHE A 126 -6.50 1.76 2.05
CA PHE A 126 -6.01 3.11 1.83
C PHE A 126 -4.59 3.07 1.29
N VAL A 127 -4.34 3.85 0.26
CA VAL A 127 -2.99 4.08 -0.25
C VAL A 127 -2.67 5.54 -0.03
N VAL A 128 -1.51 5.80 0.56
CA VAL A 128 -1.07 7.16 0.87
C VAL A 128 0.14 7.50 0.02
N LEU A 129 0.03 8.59 -0.72
CA LEU A 129 1.11 9.12 -1.54
C LEU A 129 1.57 10.44 -0.93
N GLU A 130 2.86 10.74 -1.00
CA GLU A 130 3.40 12.01 -0.55
C GLU A 130 3.81 12.85 -1.75
N VAL A 131 3.20 14.00 -1.91
CA VAL A 131 3.47 14.88 -3.04
C VAL A 131 4.63 15.80 -2.68
N ARG A 132 5.71 15.68 -3.45
CA ARG A 132 6.89 16.55 -3.32
C ARG A 132 6.94 17.50 -4.51
N ASP A 133 7.83 18.48 -4.46
CA ASP A 133 7.89 19.52 -5.48
C ASP A 133 8.04 18.96 -6.89
N THR A 134 8.87 17.95 -7.05
CA THR A 134 9.20 17.43 -8.38
C THR A 134 8.78 15.97 -8.58
N TYR A 135 8.23 15.32 -7.56
CA TYR A 135 7.86 13.91 -7.68
C TYR A 135 6.78 13.53 -6.66
N VAL A 136 6.21 12.37 -6.87
CA VAL A 136 5.21 11.79 -5.97
C VAL A 136 5.79 10.48 -5.42
N LEU A 137 5.79 10.36 -4.10
CA LEU A 137 6.38 9.23 -3.41
C LEU A 137 5.29 8.29 -2.90
N LEU A 138 5.43 7.01 -3.14
CA LEU A 138 4.57 6.01 -2.50
C LEU A 138 4.96 5.95 -1.03
N TRP A 139 4.04 6.32 -0.14
CA TRP A 139 4.35 6.44 1.27
C TRP A 139 4.00 5.19 2.05
N THR A 140 2.73 4.79 2.02
CA THR A 140 2.29 3.58 2.71
C THR A 140 0.93 3.14 2.19
N ALA A 141 0.48 1.99 2.67
CA ALA A 141 -0.87 1.50 2.41
C ALA A 141 -1.30 0.65 3.60
N PHE A 142 -2.59 0.68 3.91
CA PHE A 142 -3.09 -0.07 5.05
C PHE A 142 -4.59 -0.35 4.90
N LEU A 143 -5.04 -1.30 5.67
CA LEU A 143 -6.42 -1.76 5.64
C LEU A 143 -7.17 -1.30 6.87
N SER A 144 -8.38 -0.81 6.69
CA SER A 144 -9.28 -0.48 7.78
C SER A 144 -10.53 -1.34 7.66
N GLU A 145 -10.91 -1.98 8.73
CA GLU A 145 -12.07 -2.87 8.72
C GLU A 145 -13.29 -2.16 9.26
N TYR A 146 -14.44 -2.53 8.73
CA TYR A 146 -15.70 -1.91 9.15
C TYR A 146 -16.29 -2.50 10.41
N SER A 147 -15.92 -3.72 10.74
CA SER A 147 -16.60 -4.47 11.79
C SER A 147 -16.71 -3.76 13.12
N HIS A 148 -15.74 -2.91 13.41
CA HIS A 148 -15.71 -2.22 14.70
C HIS A 148 -16.49 -0.94 14.70
N GLN A 149 -16.72 -0.38 13.56
CA GLN A 149 -17.34 0.93 13.46
C GLN A 149 -18.83 0.87 13.25
N SER A 150 -19.32 -0.28 12.94
CA SER A 150 -20.73 -0.42 12.61
C SER A 150 -21.65 -0.35 13.81
N SER A 151 -21.08 -0.43 14.96
CA SER A 151 -21.87 -0.36 16.17
C SER A 151 -22.30 1.05 16.48
#